data_4449911ab3297cfa5ba99da497848ace
#
_entry.id   4449911ab3297cfa5ba99da497848ace
#
_cell.length_a   1.000
_cell.length_b   1.000
_cell.length_c   1.000
_cell.angle_alpha   90.00
_cell.angle_beta   90.00
_cell.angle_gamma   90.00
#
_symmetry.space_group_name_H-M   'P 1'
#
loop_
_entity.id
_entity.type
_entity.pdbx_description
1 polymer ?
#
loop_
_entity_poly.entity_id
_entity_poly.type
_entity_poly.pdbx_seq_one_letter_code
_entity_poly.pdbx_strand_id
1 'polypeptide(L)'
;MIKGMKMRKKDFIYFTSAAVLLAASVQVAHADEVGVKESAVTESEAVTTPASSAPVVEEKQEVGTHQYVAPAPVTELPVTSSEVTKSDDPQVETKPITAGESVPSSESAAKPVTGTTTFYSAGSKAPSGRTVSSPVSADLTISNPDVNGNFTITAKNLKGLEGYKEVKIPFWSHANGMKDIVWYSPSRQTDGSYTVTANVNDHENASGKYESQVFYVDYQGRNTFVKKAFVDRAKPSADLSISNPDSNGNFTITAKNLKGFEGYKEVKIPFWSHANGMKDIVWYSPSRQTDGSYTVTANVNDHENASGKYESQVFYVDYQGRNTFVKKAFVDRAKPSADLSISNPDSNGNFTITAKNLKGFEGYKEVKIPFWSHANGMKDIVWYSPSRQADGSYTVTANVSDHENASGKYEAQLFYVDQQGRNTFVKKAFVDRAKPSADITISKNEVEGTFTITAKNLKGFEGYKEVKIPFWSQANGMKDIVWYSPSRQSDGSYTVTAKASDHENANGQYEAQLFYVDHKGQNTFVKKTFVQYEGKTSPTGTITIQNNNKDTGTFDVIIKDVYSPKGVRTIQVPTWSDKDGQDDIRWYEA
;
A
#
# COMPACT_ATOMS: atom_id res chain seq x y z
N MET A 1 22.71 19.98 -64.67
CA MET A 1 23.00 18.63 -64.14
C MET A 1 22.31 18.51 -62.78
N ILE A 2 21.05 18.03 -62.82
CA ILE A 2 20.19 17.92 -61.60
C ILE A 2 20.35 16.51 -61.06
N LYS A 3 20.96 16.36 -59.87
CA LYS A 3 21.10 15.10 -59.18
C LYS A 3 19.78 14.78 -58.47
N GLY A 4 19.07 13.76 -58.93
CA GLY A 4 17.84 13.28 -58.31
C GLY A 4 18.11 12.69 -56.91
N MET A 5 17.39 13.16 -55.92
CA MET A 5 17.37 12.67 -54.54
C MET A 5 16.34 11.53 -54.43
N LYS A 6 16.83 10.31 -54.22
CA LYS A 6 15.97 9.15 -53.96
C LYS A 6 15.43 9.22 -52.54
N MET A 7 14.14 9.50 -52.38
CA MET A 7 13.44 9.36 -51.09
C MET A 7 13.27 7.88 -50.72
N ARG A 8 13.53 7.55 -49.46
CA ARG A 8 13.36 6.21 -48.93
C ARG A 8 11.88 5.90 -48.66
N LYS A 9 11.48 4.69 -48.98
CA LYS A 9 10.10 4.19 -48.82
C LYS A 9 9.45 4.35 -47.44
N LYS A 10 10.21 4.73 -46.39
CA LYS A 10 9.71 4.98 -45.05
C LYS A 10 9.09 6.35 -44.86
N ASP A 11 9.50 7.35 -45.59
CA ASP A 11 9.01 8.72 -45.45
C ASP A 11 7.62 8.92 -46.09
N PHE A 12 7.27 8.01 -47.04
CA PHE A 12 5.98 8.07 -47.74
C PHE A 12 4.79 7.52 -46.93
N ILE A 13 5.05 6.64 -45.94
CA ILE A 13 3.98 6.00 -45.13
C ILE A 13 3.44 6.93 -44.05
N TYR A 14 4.26 7.87 -43.54
CA TYR A 14 3.82 8.82 -42.52
C TYR A 14 2.94 9.97 -43.07
N PHE A 15 3.16 10.38 -44.33
CA PHE A 15 2.36 11.41 -44.94
C PHE A 15 0.96 10.94 -45.33
N THR A 16 0.79 9.69 -45.72
CA THR A 16 -0.53 9.14 -46.09
C THR A 16 -1.41 8.84 -44.86
N SER A 17 -0.83 8.52 -43.69
CA SER A 17 -1.60 8.24 -42.48
C SER A 17 -2.21 9.50 -41.87
N ALA A 18 -1.49 10.62 -41.89
CA ALA A 18 -2.02 11.91 -41.39
C ALA A 18 -3.11 12.48 -42.29
N ALA A 19 -2.95 12.32 -43.61
CA ALA A 19 -3.94 12.80 -44.58
C ALA A 19 -5.25 11.98 -44.55
N VAL A 20 -5.15 10.66 -44.30
CA VAL A 20 -6.34 9.76 -44.18
C VAL A 20 -7.11 10.03 -42.90
N LEU A 21 -6.44 10.31 -41.77
CA LEU A 21 -7.12 10.68 -40.51
C LEU A 21 -7.84 12.04 -40.58
N LEU A 22 -7.28 13.02 -41.29
CA LEU A 22 -7.92 14.31 -41.52
C LEU A 22 -9.10 14.21 -42.48
N ALA A 23 -9.07 13.35 -43.49
CA ALA A 23 -10.18 13.12 -44.41
C ALA A 23 -11.38 12.39 -43.72
N ALA A 24 -11.09 11.48 -42.79
CA ALA A 24 -12.13 10.80 -42.02
C ALA A 24 -12.88 11.72 -41.05
N SER A 25 -12.20 12.71 -40.45
CA SER A 25 -12.85 13.69 -39.56
C SER A 25 -13.73 14.71 -40.29
N VAL A 26 -13.41 15.02 -41.54
CA VAL A 26 -14.22 15.92 -42.38
C VAL A 26 -15.49 15.22 -42.89
N GLN A 27 -15.47 13.90 -43.18
CA GLN A 27 -16.66 13.18 -43.65
C GLN A 27 -17.70 12.96 -42.54
N VAL A 28 -17.29 12.88 -41.26
CA VAL A 28 -18.26 12.74 -40.14
C VAL A 28 -18.96 14.08 -39.84
N ALA A 29 -18.31 15.23 -40.13
CA ALA A 29 -18.91 16.55 -39.90
C ALA A 29 -19.93 16.94 -40.97
N HIS A 30 -19.96 16.28 -42.14
CA HIS A 30 -20.92 16.59 -43.20
C HIS A 30 -22.22 15.75 -43.15
N ALA A 31 -22.35 14.78 -42.25
CA ALA A 31 -23.52 13.94 -42.13
C ALA A 31 -24.66 14.56 -41.27
N ASP A 32 -24.39 15.67 -40.55
CA ASP A 32 -25.36 16.27 -39.60
C ASP A 32 -26.05 17.57 -40.10
N GLU A 33 -25.92 17.89 -41.38
CA GLU A 33 -26.61 19.08 -41.94
C GLU A 33 -27.52 18.76 -43.13
N VAL A 34 -28.58 17.97 -42.91
CA VAL A 34 -29.77 18.00 -43.77
C VAL A 34 -31.01 17.79 -42.88
N GLY A 35 -31.64 18.89 -42.60
CA GLY A 35 -33.08 19.04 -42.57
C GLY A 35 -33.89 18.55 -41.38
N VAL A 36 -34.35 19.44 -40.52
CA VAL A 36 -35.74 19.43 -40.06
C VAL A 36 -36.21 20.87 -39.83
N LYS A 37 -37.30 21.18 -40.51
CA LYS A 37 -38.14 22.36 -40.28
C LYS A 37 -38.83 22.29 -38.93
N GLU A 38 -39.05 23.49 -38.35
CA GLU A 38 -39.88 23.81 -37.20
C GLU A 38 -41.22 23.07 -37.13
N SER A 39 -41.56 22.65 -35.92
CA SER A 39 -42.88 22.91 -35.32
C SER A 39 -42.82 22.65 -33.82
N ALA A 40 -43.37 23.61 -33.09
CA ALA A 40 -43.48 23.70 -31.64
C ALA A 40 -44.47 22.67 -31.05
N VAL A 41 -44.34 22.52 -29.72
CA VAL A 41 -45.37 22.42 -28.68
C VAL A 41 -45.23 21.23 -27.73
N THR A 42 -44.99 21.60 -26.46
CA THR A 42 -45.42 21.09 -25.14
C THR A 42 -45.22 19.65 -24.67
N GLU A 43 -44.55 19.63 -23.53
CA GLU A 43 -44.83 18.97 -22.22
C GLU A 43 -45.22 17.49 -22.12
N SER A 44 -44.54 16.84 -21.18
CA SER A 44 -45.06 15.95 -20.13
C SER A 44 -44.56 14.49 -20.12
N GLU A 45 -43.86 14.21 -19.02
CA GLU A 45 -43.86 13.01 -18.16
C GLU A 45 -43.60 11.57 -18.66
N ALA A 46 -42.58 11.05 -18.04
CA ALA A 46 -42.44 9.79 -17.25
C ALA A 46 -42.56 8.40 -17.92
N VAL A 47 -41.61 7.57 -17.48
CA VAL A 47 -41.69 6.17 -17.00
C VAL A 47 -41.37 5.02 -17.96
N THR A 48 -40.43 4.22 -17.44
CA THR A 48 -40.20 2.75 -17.52
C THR A 48 -39.39 2.13 -18.66
N THR A 49 -38.35 1.41 -18.15
CA THR A 49 -37.66 0.23 -18.73
C THR A 49 -38.60 -0.92 -19.13
N PRO A 50 -38.21 -1.89 -19.97
CA PRO A 50 -37.31 -2.97 -19.57
C PRO A 50 -36.44 -3.67 -20.66
N ALA A 51 -35.36 -4.23 -20.19
CA ALA A 51 -34.69 -5.52 -20.34
C ALA A 51 -34.64 -6.36 -21.64
N SER A 52 -33.47 -7.05 -21.74
CA SER A 52 -33.20 -8.39 -22.29
C SER A 52 -32.77 -8.46 -23.76
N SER A 53 -31.61 -9.03 -24.11
CA SER A 53 -31.12 -10.39 -23.98
C SER A 53 -29.76 -10.58 -24.71
N ALA A 54 -28.90 -11.44 -24.18
CA ALA A 54 -27.70 -11.99 -24.86
C ALA A 54 -28.09 -13.13 -25.82
N PRO A 55 -27.16 -13.59 -26.70
CA PRO A 55 -26.44 -14.83 -26.52
C PRO A 55 -24.96 -14.83 -27.02
N VAL A 56 -24.00 -15.49 -26.34
CA VAL A 56 -23.49 -16.88 -26.36
C VAL A 56 -22.56 -17.24 -27.54
N VAL A 57 -21.22 -17.37 -27.18
CA VAL A 57 -20.18 -18.38 -27.49
C VAL A 57 -19.72 -18.64 -28.92
N GLU A 58 -18.42 -18.56 -29.19
CA GLU A 58 -17.56 -19.71 -29.50
C GLU A 58 -16.05 -19.42 -29.47
N GLU A 59 -15.32 -20.39 -28.99
CA GLU A 59 -13.94 -20.55 -28.65
C GLU A 59 -13.04 -20.87 -29.87
N LYS A 60 -11.78 -20.35 -29.92
CA LYS A 60 -10.62 -21.13 -30.39
C LYS A 60 -9.29 -20.59 -29.90
N GLN A 61 -8.52 -21.50 -29.34
CA GLN A 61 -7.11 -21.46 -28.89
C GLN A 61 -6.12 -21.20 -30.02
N GLU A 62 -5.00 -20.53 -29.72
CA GLU A 62 -3.59 -20.95 -29.42
C GLU A 62 -2.65 -19.77 -29.73
N VAL A 63 -1.56 -19.50 -29.09
CA VAL A 63 -0.33 -20.06 -28.60
C VAL A 63 0.47 -18.95 -27.88
N GLY A 64 1.08 -19.29 -26.78
CA GLY A 64 1.78 -18.53 -25.78
C GLY A 64 2.87 -17.53 -26.18
N THR A 65 2.87 -16.47 -25.40
CA THR A 65 4.07 -15.76 -24.98
C THR A 65 3.87 -15.36 -23.52
N HIS A 66 4.88 -15.62 -22.69
CA HIS A 66 4.88 -15.33 -21.27
C HIS A 66 4.59 -13.86 -21.00
N GLN A 67 3.37 -13.55 -20.59
CA GLN A 67 2.99 -12.27 -20.00
C GLN A 67 2.96 -12.40 -18.48
N TYR A 68 3.71 -11.52 -17.83
CA TYR A 68 3.71 -11.28 -16.41
C TYR A 68 2.28 -10.89 -15.97
N VAL A 69 1.64 -11.77 -15.19
CA VAL A 69 0.29 -11.52 -14.67
C VAL A 69 0.42 -10.60 -13.47
N ALA A 70 -0.05 -9.36 -13.58
CA ALA A 70 -0.29 -8.49 -12.44
C ALA A 70 -1.44 -9.06 -11.59
N PRO A 71 -1.32 -9.12 -10.26
CA PRO A 71 -2.43 -9.56 -9.41
C PRO A 71 -3.59 -8.56 -9.50
N ALA A 72 -4.80 -9.10 -9.62
CA ALA A 72 -6.04 -8.35 -9.72
C ALA A 72 -6.27 -7.45 -8.48
N PRO A 73 -6.92 -6.29 -8.64
CA PRO A 73 -7.31 -5.45 -7.51
C PRO A 73 -8.34 -6.17 -6.65
N VAL A 74 -8.09 -6.20 -5.35
CA VAL A 74 -9.04 -6.70 -4.36
C VAL A 74 -10.23 -5.76 -4.32
N THR A 75 -11.38 -6.22 -4.81
CA THR A 75 -12.67 -5.53 -4.69
C THR A 75 -13.14 -5.69 -3.25
N GLU A 76 -13.30 -4.59 -2.53
CA GLU A 76 -14.00 -4.59 -1.24
C GLU A 76 -15.45 -5.00 -1.44
N LEU A 77 -15.84 -6.12 -0.83
CA LEU A 77 -17.25 -6.50 -0.65
C LEU A 77 -17.78 -5.84 0.62
N PRO A 78 -19.02 -5.34 0.60
CA PRO A 78 -19.63 -4.72 1.78
C PRO A 78 -19.97 -5.78 2.83
N VAL A 79 -19.63 -5.45 4.09
CA VAL A 79 -20.00 -6.24 5.27
C VAL A 79 -21.51 -6.06 5.52
N THR A 80 -22.29 -7.09 5.21
CA THR A 80 -23.64 -7.24 5.76
C THR A 80 -23.62 -8.32 6.83
N SER A 81 -24.03 -7.90 8.02
CA SER A 81 -24.34 -8.77 9.15
C SER A 81 -25.55 -9.65 8.81
N SER A 82 -25.45 -10.94 9.00
CA SER A 82 -26.60 -11.79 9.31
C SER A 82 -26.19 -13.07 10.02
N GLU A 83 -27.10 -13.46 10.87
CA GLU A 83 -27.09 -14.43 11.94
C GLU A 83 -26.84 -15.89 11.55
N VAL A 84 -26.37 -16.58 12.56
CA VAL A 84 -26.15 -17.99 12.87
C VAL A 84 -27.27 -18.94 12.43
N THR A 85 -26.90 -20.07 11.81
CA THR A 85 -27.51 -21.39 12.10
C THR A 85 -26.46 -22.48 12.14
N LYS A 86 -26.60 -23.31 13.17
CA LYS A 86 -25.78 -24.47 13.56
C LYS A 86 -25.89 -25.65 12.59
N SER A 87 -24.82 -26.41 12.44
CA SER A 87 -24.89 -27.86 12.37
C SER A 87 -23.56 -28.53 12.78
N ASP A 88 -23.70 -29.59 13.49
CA ASP A 88 -22.83 -30.45 14.26
C ASP A 88 -21.71 -31.16 13.45
N ASP A 89 -20.53 -31.41 13.99
CA ASP A 89 -19.93 -32.46 14.85
C ASP A 89 -18.48 -32.77 14.38
N PRO A 90 -17.59 -33.49 15.07
CA PRO A 90 -17.40 -33.71 16.49
C PRO A 90 -16.03 -33.31 17.08
N GLN A 91 -16.08 -33.11 18.31
CA GLN A 91 -15.15 -33.01 19.44
C GLN A 91 -13.78 -33.71 19.35
N VAL A 92 -12.74 -32.91 19.66
CA VAL A 92 -11.67 -33.32 20.58
C VAL A 92 -11.59 -32.29 21.70
N GLU A 93 -12.01 -32.67 22.88
CA GLU A 93 -11.99 -31.86 24.10
C GLU A 93 -10.56 -31.54 24.54
N THR A 94 -10.26 -30.24 24.69
CA THR A 94 -9.33 -29.80 25.72
C THR A 94 -9.97 -28.61 26.45
N LYS A 95 -10.38 -28.84 27.69
CA LYS A 95 -10.93 -27.84 28.61
C LYS A 95 -9.96 -26.71 28.86
N PRO A 96 -10.41 -25.45 28.81
CA PRO A 96 -9.70 -24.34 29.41
C PRO A 96 -10.06 -24.25 30.89
N ILE A 97 -9.03 -24.18 31.75
CA ILE A 97 -9.18 -23.83 33.17
C ILE A 97 -9.40 -22.34 33.27
N THR A 98 -10.60 -21.94 33.56
CA THR A 98 -10.99 -20.56 33.92
C THR A 98 -10.45 -20.23 35.31
N ALA A 99 -9.71 -19.11 35.41
CA ALA A 99 -9.39 -18.50 36.69
C ALA A 99 -10.64 -17.83 37.26
N GLY A 100 -11.05 -18.28 38.45
CA GLY A 100 -12.19 -17.75 39.15
C GLY A 100 -11.96 -16.40 39.79
N GLU A 101 -12.96 -15.56 39.68
CA GLU A 101 -13.19 -14.35 40.42
C GLU A 101 -13.47 -14.62 41.90
N SER A 102 -12.97 -13.75 42.74
CA SER A 102 -13.24 -13.65 44.17
C SER A 102 -14.65 -13.13 44.45
N VAL A 103 -15.38 -13.68 45.45
CA VAL A 103 -16.30 -12.97 46.35
C VAL A 103 -16.93 -13.95 47.37
N PRO A 104 -17.62 -13.50 48.42
CA PRO A 104 -17.13 -13.34 49.78
C PRO A 104 -17.67 -14.40 50.75
N SER A 105 -17.12 -14.34 51.97
CA SER A 105 -17.48 -15.14 53.14
C SER A 105 -18.97 -15.19 53.47
N SER A 106 -19.49 -16.40 53.70
CA SER A 106 -20.53 -16.67 54.69
C SER A 106 -20.25 -17.99 55.36
N GLU A 107 -20.07 -17.94 56.68
CA GLU A 107 -20.03 -19.10 57.57
C GLU A 107 -21.31 -19.93 57.42
N SER A 108 -21.14 -21.19 57.25
CA SER A 108 -22.09 -22.17 57.75
C SER A 108 -21.37 -23.47 58.06
N ALA A 109 -21.50 -23.87 59.30
CA ALA A 109 -20.96 -25.06 59.93
C ALA A 109 -21.42 -26.33 59.21
N ALA A 110 -20.47 -27.13 58.74
CA ALA A 110 -20.71 -28.55 58.41
C ALA A 110 -19.89 -29.44 59.34
N LYS A 111 -20.59 -30.31 59.99
CA LYS A 111 -20.12 -31.32 60.94
C LYS A 111 -18.95 -32.15 60.40
N PRO A 112 -18.04 -32.61 61.27
CA PRO A 112 -16.95 -33.50 60.88
C PRO A 112 -17.48 -34.92 60.62
N VAL A 113 -17.17 -35.44 59.44
CA VAL A 113 -17.27 -36.88 59.18
C VAL A 113 -16.05 -37.50 59.82
N THR A 114 -16.26 -38.22 60.90
CA THR A 114 -15.31 -39.06 61.62
C THR A 114 -14.91 -40.25 60.72
N GLY A 115 -13.78 -40.10 60.02
CA GLY A 115 -12.97 -41.23 59.59
C GLY A 115 -12.01 -41.60 60.70
N THR A 116 -12.33 -42.61 61.44
CA THR A 116 -11.57 -43.10 62.58
C THR A 116 -10.26 -43.71 62.08
N THR A 117 -9.19 -42.89 62.08
CA THR A 117 -7.83 -43.41 62.09
C THR A 117 -7.45 -43.59 63.54
N THR A 118 -7.52 -44.81 64.00
CA THR A 118 -7.21 -45.23 65.38
C THR A 118 -5.74 -44.96 65.64
N PHE A 119 -5.44 -43.80 66.24
CA PHE A 119 -4.18 -43.62 66.91
C PHE A 119 -4.25 -44.36 68.23
N TYR A 120 -3.53 -45.50 68.33
CA TYR A 120 -3.39 -46.20 69.58
C TYR A 120 -2.64 -45.32 70.56
N SER A 121 -3.34 -44.71 71.48
CA SER A 121 -2.79 -44.22 72.73
C SER A 121 -2.47 -45.49 73.57
N ALA A 122 -1.17 -45.66 73.81
CA ALA A 122 -0.70 -46.75 74.69
C ALA A 122 -1.08 -46.43 76.13
N GLY A 123 -2.21 -47.05 76.57
CA GLY A 123 -2.55 -47.17 77.95
C GLY A 123 -2.79 -48.68 78.20
N SER A 124 -1.79 -49.50 78.47
CA SER A 124 -1.90 -50.78 79.10
C SER A 124 -0.72 -50.96 80.07
N LYS A 125 -1.07 -51.44 81.26
CA LYS A 125 -0.24 -51.74 82.39
C LYS A 125 0.96 -52.59 82.02
N ALA A 126 2.19 -52.10 82.41
CA ALA A 126 3.42 -52.81 82.28
C ALA A 126 3.51 -54.03 83.22
N PRO A 127 4.13 -55.14 82.75
CA PRO A 127 4.88 -56.04 83.64
C PRO A 127 6.22 -55.35 83.93
N SER A 128 6.63 -55.51 85.20
CA SER A 128 7.85 -54.97 85.76
C SER A 128 9.10 -55.54 85.03
N GLY A 129 9.87 -54.59 84.38
CA GLY A 129 11.08 -54.81 83.64
C GLY A 129 11.32 -53.73 82.61
N ARG A 130 11.04 -52.50 83.01
CA ARG A 130 11.13 -51.33 82.10
C ARG A 130 12.55 -50.81 82.02
N THR A 131 13.26 -51.12 80.93
CA THR A 131 14.25 -50.12 80.40
C THR A 131 13.49 -48.91 79.93
N VAL A 132 13.71 -47.80 80.64
CA VAL A 132 13.16 -46.49 80.21
C VAL A 132 13.80 -46.18 78.88
N SER A 133 13.07 -46.40 77.79
CA SER A 133 13.48 -45.92 76.47
C SER A 133 13.57 -44.41 76.54
N SER A 134 14.71 -43.84 76.21
CA SER A 134 14.89 -42.39 76.05
C SER A 134 13.82 -41.83 75.13
N PRO A 135 13.18 -40.66 75.45
CA PRO A 135 12.16 -40.10 74.59
C PRO A 135 12.71 -39.89 73.17
N VAL A 136 11.96 -40.34 72.12
CA VAL A 136 12.37 -40.17 70.73
C VAL A 136 12.34 -38.68 70.35
N SER A 137 13.43 -38.17 69.74
CA SER A 137 13.52 -36.82 69.24
C SER A 137 14.54 -36.69 68.09
N ALA A 138 14.37 -35.75 67.26
CA ALA A 138 15.31 -35.37 66.20
C ALA A 138 15.08 -33.89 65.82
N ASP A 139 16.10 -33.27 65.24
CA ASP A 139 15.98 -32.03 64.49
C ASP A 139 15.82 -32.36 63.00
N LEU A 140 14.80 -31.77 62.32
CA LEU A 140 14.55 -31.97 60.92
C LEU A 140 14.60 -30.64 60.18
N THR A 141 15.39 -30.59 59.13
CA THR A 141 15.52 -29.41 58.26
C THR A 141 15.33 -29.83 56.81
N ILE A 142 14.78 -28.91 56.03
CA ILE A 142 14.58 -29.07 54.59
C ILE A 142 15.22 -27.82 53.94
N SER A 143 16.15 -28.01 53.01
CA SER A 143 16.71 -26.93 52.23
C SER A 143 15.67 -26.31 51.28
N ASN A 144 15.87 -25.09 50.79
CA ASN A 144 15.21 -24.67 49.55
C ASN A 144 15.66 -25.58 48.41
N PRO A 145 14.83 -25.73 47.33
CA PRO A 145 15.23 -26.53 46.17
C PRO A 145 16.44 -25.85 45.47
N ASP A 146 17.38 -26.68 45.01
CA ASP A 146 18.45 -26.24 44.13
C ASP A 146 17.93 -25.99 42.71
N VAL A 147 18.82 -25.57 41.78
CA VAL A 147 18.46 -25.29 40.38
C VAL A 147 17.84 -26.50 39.65
N ASN A 148 18.17 -27.71 40.09
CA ASN A 148 17.63 -28.95 39.55
C ASN A 148 16.31 -29.35 40.23
N GLY A 149 15.84 -28.58 41.20
CA GLY A 149 14.63 -28.86 41.98
C GLY A 149 14.83 -29.84 43.12
N ASN A 150 16.04 -30.06 43.58
CA ASN A 150 16.32 -31.01 44.67
C ASN A 150 16.26 -30.33 46.03
N PHE A 151 15.45 -30.87 46.92
CA PHE A 151 15.46 -30.58 48.34
C PHE A 151 16.44 -31.51 49.03
N THR A 152 17.29 -31.01 49.91
CA THR A 152 18.06 -31.81 50.85
C THR A 152 17.34 -31.82 52.17
N ILE A 153 16.89 -33.01 52.61
CA ILE A 153 16.18 -33.23 53.87
C ILE A 153 17.17 -33.88 54.85
N THR A 154 17.38 -33.24 55.99
CA THR A 154 18.38 -33.68 56.97
C THR A 154 17.77 -33.82 58.35
N ALA A 155 17.88 -35.01 58.94
CA ALA A 155 17.56 -35.31 60.34
C ALA A 155 18.85 -35.40 61.12
N LYS A 156 18.98 -34.60 62.21
CA LYS A 156 20.13 -34.54 63.09
C LYS A 156 19.73 -34.76 64.55
N ASN A 157 20.71 -34.95 65.42
CA ASN A 157 20.53 -35.07 66.88
C ASN A 157 19.47 -36.10 67.24
N LEU A 158 19.49 -37.26 66.54
CA LEU A 158 18.55 -38.34 66.79
C LEU A 158 18.77 -38.95 68.17
N LYS A 159 17.70 -38.98 68.98
CA LYS A 159 17.71 -39.60 70.32
C LYS A 159 16.64 -40.70 70.39
N GLY A 160 16.91 -41.71 71.22
CA GLY A 160 15.98 -42.82 71.43
C GLY A 160 15.84 -43.73 70.19
N LEU A 161 16.89 -43.80 69.33
CA LEU A 161 16.92 -44.66 68.14
C LEU A 161 17.24 -46.12 68.49
N GLU A 162 17.66 -46.37 69.70
CA GLU A 162 17.94 -47.70 70.18
C GLU A 162 16.67 -48.54 70.18
N GLY A 163 16.71 -49.72 69.56
CA GLY A 163 15.54 -50.62 69.41
C GLY A 163 14.68 -50.38 68.15
N TYR A 164 15.10 -49.40 67.31
CA TYR A 164 14.51 -49.24 65.98
C TYR A 164 15.45 -49.81 64.90
N LYS A 165 14.81 -50.28 63.81
CA LYS A 165 15.52 -50.89 62.69
C LYS A 165 16.07 -49.87 61.70
N GLU A 166 15.27 -48.87 61.40
CA GLU A 166 15.58 -47.88 60.37
C GLU A 166 14.91 -46.53 60.62
N VAL A 167 15.37 -45.48 59.90
CA VAL A 167 14.73 -44.17 59.79
C VAL A 167 14.05 -44.06 58.42
N LYS A 168 12.84 -43.57 58.40
CA LYS A 168 12.10 -43.21 57.17
C LYS A 168 11.74 -41.75 57.16
N ILE A 169 11.83 -41.13 55.99
CA ILE A 169 11.53 -39.72 55.80
C ILE A 169 10.50 -39.59 54.64
N PRO A 170 9.22 -39.52 54.90
CA PRO A 170 8.24 -39.14 53.88
C PRO A 170 8.32 -37.65 53.59
N PHE A 171 8.04 -37.34 52.32
CA PHE A 171 8.00 -35.96 51.81
C PHE A 171 6.86 -35.84 50.80
N TRP A 172 6.12 -34.72 50.82
CA TRP A 172 5.00 -34.46 49.91
C TRP A 172 4.69 -32.97 49.81
N SER A 173 3.97 -32.56 48.73
CA SER A 173 3.44 -31.23 48.59
C SER A 173 2.08 -31.09 49.26
N HIS A 174 1.79 -29.96 49.90
CA HIS A 174 0.44 -29.64 50.39
C HIS A 174 -0.56 -29.40 49.25
N ALA A 175 -0.10 -29.00 48.04
CA ALA A 175 -0.94 -28.80 46.87
C ALA A 175 -1.62 -30.11 46.40
N ASN A 176 -0.89 -31.22 46.41
CA ASN A 176 -1.37 -32.54 46.00
C ASN A 176 -1.78 -33.38 47.21
N GLY A 177 -1.47 -32.92 48.43
CA GLY A 177 -1.70 -33.66 49.67
C GLY A 177 -0.95 -34.98 49.70
N MET A 178 -1.48 -35.97 50.40
CA MET A 178 -0.80 -37.27 50.51
C MET A 178 -0.85 -38.12 49.23
N LYS A 179 -1.40 -37.62 48.11
CA LYS A 179 -1.40 -38.35 46.85
C LYS A 179 -0.02 -38.45 46.20
N ASP A 180 0.86 -37.49 46.50
CA ASP A 180 2.21 -37.43 45.98
C ASP A 180 3.28 -37.79 47.03
N ILE A 181 2.87 -38.42 48.16
CA ILE A 181 3.82 -38.78 49.21
C ILE A 181 4.83 -39.83 48.72
N VAL A 182 6.11 -39.50 48.90
CA VAL A 182 7.22 -40.45 48.68
C VAL A 182 7.90 -40.76 49.98
N TRP A 183 8.07 -42.04 50.27
CA TRP A 183 8.76 -42.53 51.47
C TRP A 183 10.21 -42.82 51.16
N TYR A 184 11.10 -41.97 51.64
CA TYR A 184 12.56 -42.11 51.44
C TYR A 184 13.21 -42.91 52.53
N SER A 185 14.26 -43.68 52.16
CA SER A 185 15.22 -44.30 53.08
C SER A 185 16.47 -43.43 53.12
N PRO A 186 16.66 -42.55 54.11
CA PRO A 186 17.81 -41.64 54.16
C PRO A 186 19.11 -42.36 54.41
N SER A 187 20.23 -41.82 53.91
CA SER A 187 21.57 -42.35 54.15
C SER A 187 22.13 -41.75 55.43
N ARG A 188 22.73 -42.59 56.28
CA ARG A 188 23.45 -42.13 57.49
C ARG A 188 24.78 -41.56 57.11
N GLN A 189 25.07 -40.34 57.60
CA GLN A 189 26.29 -39.62 57.37
C GLN A 189 27.31 -39.93 58.47
N THR A 190 28.60 -39.53 58.22
CA THR A 190 29.68 -39.73 59.17
C THR A 190 29.54 -38.99 60.50
N ASP A 191 28.78 -37.86 60.47
CA ASP A 191 28.43 -37.06 61.66
C ASP A 191 27.21 -37.64 62.42
N GLY A 192 26.68 -38.78 61.98
CA GLY A 192 25.53 -39.45 62.60
C GLY A 192 24.18 -38.88 62.16
N SER A 193 24.13 -37.85 61.31
CA SER A 193 22.90 -37.36 60.70
C SER A 193 22.39 -38.34 59.61
N TYR A 194 21.13 -38.17 59.22
CA TYR A 194 20.50 -38.90 58.13
C TYR A 194 20.06 -37.90 57.08
N THR A 195 20.48 -38.08 55.82
CA THR A 195 20.11 -37.21 54.71
C THR A 195 19.46 -37.95 53.56
N VAL A 196 18.55 -37.26 52.86
CA VAL A 196 17.97 -37.69 51.61
C VAL A 196 17.71 -36.51 50.69
N THR A 197 17.78 -36.78 49.39
CA THR A 197 17.41 -35.82 48.35
C THR A 197 16.03 -36.20 47.79
N ALA A 198 15.12 -35.24 47.80
CA ALA A 198 13.80 -35.33 47.16
C ALA A 198 13.73 -34.33 46.02
N ASN A 199 13.05 -34.65 44.93
CA ASN A 199 12.96 -33.76 43.76
C ASN A 199 11.55 -33.24 43.53
N VAL A 200 11.39 -31.99 43.14
CA VAL A 200 10.08 -31.35 42.84
C VAL A 200 9.33 -32.10 41.75
N ASN A 201 10.02 -32.75 40.79
CA ASN A 201 9.40 -33.50 39.71
C ASN A 201 8.66 -34.75 40.19
N ASP A 202 9.09 -35.35 41.33
CA ASP A 202 8.43 -36.49 41.97
C ASP A 202 7.09 -36.05 42.60
N HIS A 203 6.88 -34.76 42.76
CA HIS A 203 5.71 -34.09 43.31
C HIS A 203 4.99 -33.20 42.28
N GLU A 204 5.03 -33.58 40.98
CA GLU A 204 4.34 -32.88 39.86
C GLU A 204 4.71 -31.40 39.73
N ASN A 205 5.92 -31.01 40.13
CA ASN A 205 6.36 -29.60 40.17
C ASN A 205 5.45 -28.67 41.00
N ALA A 206 4.76 -29.21 42.00
CA ALA A 206 3.87 -28.45 42.85
C ALA A 206 4.57 -27.24 43.47
N SER A 207 3.87 -26.13 43.59
CA SER A 207 4.33 -24.90 44.28
C SER A 207 3.66 -24.78 45.66
N GLY A 208 4.23 -23.97 46.54
CA GLY A 208 3.74 -23.75 47.86
C GLY A 208 4.40 -24.64 48.89
N LYS A 209 3.66 -24.97 49.93
CA LYS A 209 4.19 -25.66 51.11
C LYS A 209 4.42 -27.15 50.86
N TYR A 210 5.62 -27.60 51.26
CA TYR A 210 5.98 -29.01 51.32
C TYR A 210 6.19 -29.37 52.77
N GLU A 211 5.91 -30.64 53.11
CA GLU A 211 6.07 -31.20 54.44
C GLU A 211 6.95 -32.45 54.39
N SER A 212 7.85 -32.56 55.32
CA SER A 212 8.59 -33.80 55.62
C SER A 212 8.40 -34.20 57.07
N GLN A 213 8.42 -35.46 57.30
CA GLN A 213 8.40 -36.03 58.65
C GLN A 213 9.53 -37.04 58.82
N VAL A 214 9.96 -37.27 60.08
CA VAL A 214 10.86 -38.34 60.45
C VAL A 214 10.11 -39.39 61.25
N PHE A 215 10.28 -40.63 60.84
CA PHE A 215 9.77 -41.81 61.53
C PHE A 215 10.92 -42.75 61.89
N TYR A 216 10.87 -43.30 63.09
CA TYR A 216 11.66 -44.45 63.46
C TYR A 216 10.81 -45.71 63.25
N VAL A 217 11.35 -46.70 62.55
CA VAL A 217 10.66 -47.96 62.22
C VAL A 217 11.23 -49.08 63.05
N ASP A 218 10.39 -49.76 63.80
CA ASP A 218 10.83 -50.90 64.65
C ASP A 218 11.03 -52.21 63.82
N TYR A 219 11.49 -53.26 64.45
CA TYR A 219 11.70 -54.57 63.81
C TYR A 219 10.43 -55.27 63.36
N GLN A 220 9.24 -54.81 63.83
CA GLN A 220 7.92 -55.22 63.37
C GLN A 220 7.34 -54.37 62.27
N GLY A 221 8.08 -53.35 61.76
CA GLY A 221 7.66 -52.47 60.72
C GLY A 221 6.68 -51.37 61.20
N ARG A 222 6.55 -51.12 62.48
CA ARG A 222 5.67 -50.10 63.03
C ARG A 222 6.42 -48.74 63.04
N ASN A 223 5.72 -47.67 62.60
CA ASN A 223 6.25 -46.31 62.50
C ASN A 223 6.02 -45.53 63.79
N THR A 224 7.07 -44.94 64.36
CA THR A 224 6.97 -43.99 65.47
C THR A 224 7.29 -42.58 64.92
N PHE A 225 6.33 -41.66 64.96
CA PHE A 225 6.52 -40.26 64.56
C PHE A 225 7.48 -39.58 65.49
N VAL A 226 8.45 -38.79 64.94
CA VAL A 226 9.47 -38.12 65.73
C VAL A 226 9.39 -36.60 65.56
N LYS A 227 9.41 -36.12 64.35
CA LYS A 227 9.45 -34.68 64.01
C LYS A 227 8.88 -34.39 62.65
N LYS A 228 8.42 -33.16 62.41
CA LYS A 228 8.07 -32.65 61.10
C LYS A 228 8.71 -31.29 60.83
N ALA A 229 8.89 -30.99 59.56
CA ALA A 229 9.39 -29.71 59.06
C ALA A 229 8.69 -29.32 57.77
N PHE A 230 8.80 -28.04 57.40
CA PHE A 230 8.17 -27.50 56.23
C PHE A 230 9.19 -26.63 55.47
N VAL A 231 8.95 -26.52 54.14
CA VAL A 231 9.61 -25.58 53.26
C VAL A 231 8.61 -25.07 52.26
N ASP A 232 8.74 -23.83 51.85
CA ASP A 232 7.91 -23.23 50.83
C ASP A 232 8.67 -23.11 49.53
N ARG A 233 8.06 -23.56 48.41
CA ARG A 233 8.55 -23.38 47.05
C ARG A 233 7.77 -22.26 46.38
N ALA A 234 8.47 -21.28 45.81
CA ALA A 234 7.84 -20.17 45.10
C ALA A 234 6.95 -20.66 43.96
N LYS A 235 5.79 -19.98 43.77
CA LYS A 235 4.95 -20.22 42.59
C LYS A 235 5.66 -19.73 41.32
N PRO A 236 5.62 -20.47 40.19
CA PRO A 236 6.14 -20.01 38.92
C PRO A 236 5.61 -18.63 38.57
N SER A 237 6.53 -17.69 38.36
CA SER A 237 6.21 -16.32 37.96
C SER A 237 7.38 -15.68 37.20
N ALA A 238 7.09 -14.75 36.33
CA ALA A 238 8.06 -13.92 35.61
C ALA A 238 7.41 -12.60 35.19
N ASP A 239 8.25 -11.61 34.92
CA ASP A 239 7.84 -10.43 34.17
C ASP A 239 8.05 -10.70 32.68
N LEU A 240 7.06 -10.39 31.85
CA LEU A 240 7.11 -10.54 30.40
C LEU A 240 6.87 -9.20 29.74
N SER A 241 7.75 -8.79 28.83
CA SER A 241 7.62 -7.58 28.02
C SER A 241 7.87 -7.89 26.54
N ILE A 242 7.21 -7.12 25.68
CA ILE A 242 7.38 -7.16 24.23
C ILE A 242 7.66 -5.74 23.77
N SER A 243 8.75 -5.51 23.02
CA SER A 243 9.03 -4.21 22.41
C SER A 243 8.04 -3.92 21.26
N ASN A 244 7.93 -2.65 20.85
CA ASN A 244 7.41 -2.36 19.52
C ASN A 244 8.36 -2.95 18.46
N PRO A 245 7.86 -3.25 17.24
CA PRO A 245 8.74 -3.74 16.19
C PRO A 245 9.74 -2.66 15.76
N ASP A 246 10.97 -3.06 15.47
CA ASP A 246 11.96 -2.18 14.86
C ASP A 246 11.68 -1.96 13.36
N SER A 247 12.50 -1.19 12.66
CA SER A 247 12.35 -0.92 11.22
C SER A 247 12.37 -2.19 10.36
N ASN A 248 13.01 -3.28 10.84
CA ASN A 248 13.04 -4.57 10.17
C ASN A 248 11.84 -5.46 10.53
N GLY A 249 10.96 -4.97 11.40
CA GLY A 249 9.79 -5.70 11.88
C GLY A 249 10.08 -6.68 13.01
N ASN A 250 11.19 -6.52 13.74
CA ASN A 250 11.55 -7.41 14.82
C ASN A 250 10.99 -6.93 16.16
N PHE A 251 10.28 -7.79 16.85
CA PHE A 251 9.92 -7.66 18.25
C PHE A 251 10.99 -8.30 19.11
N THR A 252 11.41 -7.64 20.18
CA THR A 252 12.21 -8.25 21.25
C THR A 252 11.30 -8.64 22.39
N ILE A 253 11.24 -9.93 22.71
CA ILE A 253 10.43 -10.49 23.79
C ILE A 253 11.36 -10.86 24.92
N THR A 254 11.11 -10.33 26.13
CA THR A 254 11.98 -10.51 27.30
C THR A 254 11.18 -11.02 28.49
N ALA A 255 11.60 -12.17 29.03
CA ALA A 255 11.15 -12.70 30.32
C ALA A 255 12.26 -12.50 31.36
N LYS A 256 11.93 -11.86 32.50
CA LYS A 256 12.88 -11.59 33.59
C LYS A 256 12.26 -11.80 34.94
N ASN A 257 13.08 -11.74 36.01
CA ASN A 257 12.63 -11.95 37.40
C ASN A 257 11.94 -13.31 37.59
N LEU A 258 12.49 -14.35 36.98
CA LEU A 258 11.94 -15.70 37.07
C LEU A 258 11.98 -16.20 38.52
N LYS A 259 10.85 -16.70 39.03
CA LYS A 259 10.71 -17.36 40.33
C LYS A 259 10.08 -18.72 40.15
N GLY A 260 10.41 -19.64 41.07
CA GLY A 260 9.86 -21.00 41.03
C GLY A 260 10.29 -21.78 39.79
N PHE A 261 11.45 -21.41 39.21
CA PHE A 261 12.02 -22.05 38.01
C PHE A 261 12.85 -23.31 38.35
N GLU A 262 13.16 -23.52 39.65
CA GLU A 262 13.90 -24.67 40.13
C GLU A 262 13.18 -25.97 39.72
N GLY A 263 13.89 -26.91 39.11
CA GLY A 263 13.35 -28.17 38.63
C GLY A 263 12.66 -28.13 37.26
N TYR A 264 12.67 -26.98 36.59
CA TYR A 264 12.30 -26.86 35.17
C TYR A 264 13.54 -26.92 34.29
N LYS A 265 13.38 -27.51 33.11
CA LYS A 265 14.47 -27.70 32.13
C LYS A 265 14.73 -26.46 31.28
N GLU A 266 13.68 -25.83 30.80
CA GLU A 266 13.78 -24.73 29.85
C GLU A 266 12.59 -23.75 29.92
N VAL A 267 12.76 -22.59 29.29
CA VAL A 267 11.71 -21.60 29.03
C VAL A 267 11.32 -21.68 27.58
N LYS A 268 10.02 -21.65 27.29
CA LYS A 268 9.44 -21.50 25.94
C LYS A 268 8.59 -20.26 25.89
N ILE A 269 8.65 -19.56 24.74
CA ILE A 269 7.91 -18.33 24.50
C ILE A 269 7.17 -18.46 23.16
N PRO A 270 5.88 -18.83 23.14
CA PRO A 270 5.04 -18.72 21.96
C PRO A 270 4.67 -17.25 21.69
N PHE A 271 4.58 -16.90 20.41
CA PHE A 271 4.18 -15.58 19.94
C PHE A 271 3.30 -15.72 18.69
N TRP A 272 2.23 -14.93 18.58
CA TRP A 272 1.30 -14.96 17.46
C TRP A 272 0.55 -13.63 17.32
N SER A 273 -0.05 -13.40 16.12
CA SER A 273 -0.97 -12.29 15.89
C SER A 273 -2.40 -12.68 16.24
N HIS A 274 -3.18 -11.79 16.83
CA HIS A 274 -4.61 -12.00 17.03
C HIS A 274 -5.39 -12.00 15.69
N ALA A 275 -4.86 -11.36 14.64
CA ALA A 275 -5.49 -11.33 13.32
C ALA A 275 -5.56 -12.72 12.68
N ASN A 276 -4.51 -13.53 12.83
CA ASN A 276 -4.43 -14.89 12.29
C ASN A 276 -4.76 -15.94 13.35
N GLY A 277 -4.87 -15.51 14.63
CA GLY A 277 -5.10 -16.40 15.76
C GLY A 277 -3.94 -17.39 15.92
N MET A 278 -4.23 -18.59 16.44
CA MET A 278 -3.19 -19.61 16.68
C MET A 278 -2.67 -20.29 15.40
N LYS A 279 -3.12 -19.86 14.20
CA LYS A 279 -2.61 -20.43 12.94
C LYS A 279 -1.19 -20.00 12.63
N ASP A 280 -0.77 -18.83 13.14
CA ASP A 280 0.57 -18.29 12.94
C ASP A 280 1.44 -18.36 14.20
N ILE A 281 1.05 -19.20 15.18
CA ILE A 281 1.84 -19.35 16.42
C ILE A 281 3.22 -19.93 16.14
N VAL A 282 4.24 -19.23 16.61
CA VAL A 282 5.63 -19.70 16.60
C VAL A 282 6.13 -19.90 18.03
N TRP A 283 6.68 -21.08 18.32
CA TRP A 283 7.24 -21.43 19.63
C TRP A 283 8.75 -21.19 19.64
N TYR A 284 9.17 -20.16 20.34
CA TYR A 284 10.59 -19.79 20.45
C TYR A 284 11.26 -20.41 21.66
N SER A 285 12.55 -20.74 21.50
CA SER A 285 13.47 -21.08 22.59
C SER A 285 14.33 -19.87 22.88
N PRO A 286 14.04 -19.06 23.91
CA PRO A 286 14.77 -17.84 24.19
C PRO A 286 16.17 -18.15 24.71
N SER A 287 17.12 -17.24 24.46
CA SER A 287 18.48 -17.29 25.00
C SER A 287 18.55 -16.66 26.38
N ARG A 288 19.22 -17.35 27.33
CA ARG A 288 19.49 -16.82 28.66
C ARG A 288 20.59 -15.78 28.58
N GLN A 289 20.36 -14.61 29.16
CA GLN A 289 21.26 -13.49 29.20
C GLN A 289 22.13 -13.55 30.49
N THR A 290 23.19 -12.74 30.54
CA THR A 290 24.09 -12.65 31.68
C THR A 290 23.44 -12.13 32.96
N ASP A 291 22.37 -11.31 32.82
CA ASP A 291 21.54 -10.82 33.94
C ASP A 291 20.48 -11.82 34.41
N GLY A 292 20.46 -13.02 33.82
CA GLY A 292 19.49 -14.07 34.14
C GLY A 292 18.14 -13.95 33.42
N SER A 293 17.89 -12.91 32.63
CA SER A 293 16.72 -12.82 31.79
C SER A 293 16.79 -13.76 30.59
N TYR A 294 15.66 -13.98 29.94
CA TYR A 294 15.55 -14.76 28.71
C TYR A 294 14.98 -13.88 27.61
N THR A 295 15.68 -13.80 26.49
CA THR A 295 15.27 -12.98 25.34
C THR A 295 15.16 -13.79 24.06
N VAL A 296 14.22 -13.35 23.19
CA VAL A 296 14.07 -13.86 21.82
C VAL A 296 13.60 -12.75 20.91
N THR A 297 13.99 -12.84 19.63
CA THR A 297 13.52 -11.96 18.57
C THR A 297 12.49 -12.72 17.72
N ALA A 298 11.32 -12.12 17.53
CA ALA A 298 10.27 -12.59 16.64
C ALA A 298 10.07 -11.54 15.52
N ASN A 299 9.75 -11.96 14.29
CA ASN A 299 9.60 -11.03 13.16
C ASN A 299 8.16 -11.01 12.64
N VAL A 300 7.67 -9.83 12.24
CA VAL A 300 6.31 -9.66 11.69
C VAL A 300 6.06 -10.50 10.44
N ASN A 301 7.13 -10.79 9.66
CA ASN A 301 7.01 -11.61 8.44
C ASN A 301 6.67 -13.06 8.74
N ASP A 302 7.05 -13.59 9.92
CA ASP A 302 6.69 -14.93 10.39
C ASP A 302 5.19 -15.03 10.72
N HIS A 303 4.51 -13.88 10.83
CA HIS A 303 3.10 -13.71 11.14
C HIS A 303 2.35 -12.99 10.01
N GLU A 304 2.76 -13.22 8.73
CA GLU A 304 2.13 -12.68 7.52
C GLU A 304 1.98 -11.15 7.50
N ASN A 305 2.89 -10.44 8.16
CA ASN A 305 2.81 -8.98 8.33
C ASN A 305 1.49 -8.48 8.95
N ALA A 306 0.85 -9.31 9.76
CA ALA A 306 -0.40 -8.97 10.42
C ALA A 306 -0.28 -7.65 11.20
N SER A 307 -1.33 -6.86 11.19
CA SER A 307 -1.46 -5.64 12.01
C SER A 307 -2.40 -5.87 13.19
N GLY A 308 -2.33 -4.99 14.20
CA GLY A 308 -3.13 -5.09 15.40
C GLY A 308 -2.41 -5.80 16.52
N LYS A 309 -3.16 -6.47 17.37
CA LYS A 309 -2.69 -7.06 18.61
C LYS A 309 -1.91 -8.35 18.39
N TYR A 310 -0.74 -8.42 19.04
CA TYR A 310 0.06 -9.63 19.18
C TYR A 310 0.09 -10.06 20.63
N GLU A 311 0.18 -11.36 20.87
CA GLU A 311 0.27 -11.97 22.19
C GLU A 311 1.52 -12.85 22.30
N SER A 312 2.19 -12.75 23.44
CA SER A 312 3.22 -13.69 23.86
C SER A 312 2.89 -14.27 25.20
N GLN A 313 3.32 -15.50 25.41
CA GLN A 313 3.24 -16.17 26.69
C GLN A 313 4.60 -16.73 27.11
N VAL A 314 4.79 -16.96 28.41
CA VAL A 314 5.96 -17.66 28.95
C VAL A 314 5.49 -18.97 29.56
N PHE A 315 6.18 -20.02 29.21
CA PHE A 315 6.01 -21.34 29.81
C PHE A 315 7.34 -21.82 30.38
N TYR A 316 7.29 -22.44 31.56
CA TYR A 316 8.35 -23.26 32.08
C TYR A 316 8.08 -24.71 31.68
N VAL A 317 9.08 -25.39 31.12
CA VAL A 317 8.97 -26.77 30.64
C VAL A 317 9.78 -27.66 31.56
N ASP A 318 9.16 -28.69 32.13
CA ASP A 318 9.83 -29.63 33.00
C ASP A 318 10.60 -30.73 32.23
N TYR A 319 11.27 -31.60 32.96
CA TYR A 319 12.04 -32.70 32.37
C TYR A 319 11.18 -33.78 31.68
N GLN A 320 9.87 -33.81 31.95
CA GLN A 320 8.89 -34.67 31.28
C GLN A 320 8.26 -33.97 30.04
N GLY A 321 8.66 -32.72 29.72
CA GLY A 321 8.14 -31.97 28.60
C GLY A 321 6.77 -31.31 28.87
N ARG A 322 6.31 -31.27 30.12
CA ARG A 322 5.04 -30.64 30.50
C ARG A 322 5.24 -29.11 30.59
N ASN A 323 4.27 -28.38 30.04
CA ASN A 323 4.29 -26.92 30.01
C ASN A 323 3.53 -26.34 31.21
N THR A 324 4.18 -25.49 32.00
CA THR A 324 3.55 -24.68 33.04
C THR A 324 3.42 -23.25 32.57
N PHE A 325 2.19 -22.76 32.38
CA PHE A 325 1.94 -21.36 32.03
C PHE A 325 2.35 -20.44 33.18
N VAL A 326 3.06 -19.35 32.83
CA VAL A 326 3.61 -18.39 33.83
C VAL A 326 3.03 -17.00 33.66
N LYS A 327 3.08 -16.43 32.47
CA LYS A 327 2.69 -15.06 32.20
C LYS A 327 2.33 -14.85 30.73
N LYS A 328 1.51 -13.85 30.43
CA LYS A 328 1.27 -13.36 29.08
C LYS A 328 1.43 -11.84 28.99
N ALA A 329 1.76 -11.37 27.80
CA ALA A 329 1.90 -9.95 27.47
C ALA A 329 1.38 -9.67 26.05
N PHE A 330 1.14 -8.42 25.75
CA PHE A 330 0.60 -7.96 24.48
C PHE A 330 1.37 -6.77 23.96
N VAL A 331 1.38 -6.62 22.63
CA VAL A 331 1.85 -5.43 21.94
C VAL A 331 0.95 -5.18 20.73
N ASP A 332 0.73 -3.92 20.38
CA ASP A 332 -0.05 -3.55 19.20
C ASP A 332 0.87 -3.04 18.09
N ARG A 333 0.69 -3.57 16.87
CA ARG A 333 1.34 -3.08 15.65
C ARG A 333 0.35 -2.24 14.85
N ALA A 334 0.76 -1.04 14.46
CA ALA A 334 -0.06 -0.15 13.66
C ALA A 334 -0.51 -0.79 12.34
N LYS A 335 -1.75 -0.53 11.93
CA LYS A 335 -2.22 -0.92 10.59
C LYS A 335 -1.50 -0.07 9.53
N PRO A 336 -1.07 -0.67 8.40
CA PRO A 336 -0.52 0.07 7.28
C PRO A 336 -1.41 1.25 6.87
N SER A 337 -0.86 2.45 6.93
CA SER A 337 -1.55 3.69 6.54
C SER A 337 -0.54 4.77 6.15
N ALA A 338 -0.96 5.69 5.29
CA ALA A 338 -0.18 6.85 4.87
C ALA A 338 -1.10 7.92 4.28
N ASP A 339 -0.59 9.14 4.15
CA ASP A 339 -1.18 10.17 3.31
C ASP A 339 -0.58 10.06 1.92
N LEU A 340 -1.43 10.09 0.88
CA LEU A 340 -1.02 10.07 -0.52
C LEU A 340 -1.61 11.27 -1.23
N SER A 341 -0.77 12.03 -1.93
CA SER A 341 -1.17 13.20 -2.71
C SER A 341 -0.53 13.19 -4.09
N ILE A 342 -1.20 13.81 -5.05
CA ILE A 342 -0.74 13.99 -6.42
C ILE A 342 -0.87 15.47 -6.73
N SER A 343 0.21 16.12 -7.22
CA SER A 343 0.15 17.49 -7.70
C SER A 343 -0.61 17.57 -9.03
N ASN A 344 -1.08 18.78 -9.41
CA ASN A 344 -1.39 19.02 -10.81
C ASN A 344 -0.11 18.89 -11.65
N PRO A 345 -0.21 18.56 -12.96
CA PRO A 345 0.96 18.48 -13.81
C PRO A 345 1.61 19.87 -13.98
N ASP A 346 2.93 19.90 -13.97
CA ASP A 346 3.69 21.13 -14.31
C ASP A 346 3.65 21.41 -15.82
N SER A 347 4.31 22.47 -16.27
CA SER A 347 4.37 22.83 -17.70
C SER A 347 4.98 21.73 -18.59
N ASN A 348 5.82 20.87 -18.02
CA ASN A 348 6.43 19.73 -18.72
C ASN A 348 5.54 18.46 -18.66
N GLY A 349 4.38 18.55 -18.01
CA GLY A 349 3.47 17.44 -17.84
C GLY A 349 3.82 16.48 -16.70
N ASN A 350 4.64 16.91 -15.75
CA ASN A 350 5.05 16.08 -14.62
C ASN A 350 4.09 16.20 -13.44
N PHE A 351 3.55 15.09 -13.00
CA PHE A 351 2.91 14.94 -11.70
C PHE A 351 3.95 14.61 -10.64
N THR A 352 3.90 15.24 -9.49
CA THR A 352 4.64 14.81 -8.30
C THR A 352 3.70 14.04 -7.40
N ILE A 353 4.00 12.76 -7.17
CA ILE A 353 3.23 11.88 -6.27
C ILE A 353 4.01 11.74 -4.98
N THR A 354 3.36 12.04 -3.84
CA THR A 354 4.00 12.07 -2.53
C THR A 354 3.22 11.23 -1.52
N ALA A 355 3.92 10.29 -0.86
CA ALA A 355 3.42 9.55 0.29
C ALA A 355 4.11 10.05 1.57
N LYS A 356 3.33 10.41 2.60
CA LYS A 356 3.80 10.92 3.91
C LYS A 356 3.15 10.18 5.06
N ASN A 357 3.70 10.38 6.27
CA ASN A 357 3.12 9.88 7.52
C ASN A 357 2.89 8.36 7.49
N LEU A 358 3.87 7.60 6.97
CA LEU A 358 3.79 6.16 6.88
C LEU A 358 3.72 5.54 8.29
N LYS A 359 2.72 4.68 8.51
CA LYS A 359 2.55 3.89 9.74
C LYS A 359 2.44 2.41 9.38
N GLY A 360 2.86 1.55 10.31
CA GLY A 360 2.84 0.11 10.10
C GLY A 360 3.74 -0.34 8.94
N PHE A 361 4.80 0.44 8.66
CA PHE A 361 5.77 0.14 7.59
C PHE A 361 6.90 -0.78 8.07
N GLU A 362 7.02 -1.01 9.37
CA GLU A 362 8.03 -1.88 9.97
C GLU A 362 7.93 -3.30 9.37
N GLY A 363 9.06 -3.84 8.92
CA GLY A 363 9.15 -5.16 8.28
C GLY A 363 8.82 -5.19 6.78
N TYR A 364 8.36 -4.08 6.20
CA TYR A 364 8.26 -3.96 4.75
C TYR A 364 9.58 -3.51 4.14
N LYS A 365 9.85 -3.97 2.92
CA LYS A 365 11.10 -3.72 2.20
C LYS A 365 11.09 -2.38 1.46
N GLU A 366 10.00 -2.09 0.76
CA GLU A 366 9.89 -0.93 -0.12
C GLU A 366 8.45 -0.44 -0.29
N VAL A 367 8.35 0.75 -0.89
CA VAL A 367 7.09 1.36 -1.32
C VAL A 367 6.98 1.28 -2.83
N LYS A 368 5.82 0.94 -3.37
CA LYS A 368 5.49 1.00 -4.80
C LYS A 368 4.25 1.86 -5.03
N ILE A 369 4.27 2.61 -6.12
CA ILE A 369 3.16 3.47 -6.53
C ILE A 369 2.81 3.19 -7.99
N PRO A 370 1.81 2.37 -8.30
CA PRO A 370 1.21 2.33 -9.63
C PRO A 370 0.39 3.59 -9.89
N PHE A 371 0.51 4.12 -11.11
CA PHE A 371 -0.18 5.32 -11.56
C PHE A 371 -0.70 5.12 -12.99
N TRP A 372 -1.91 5.56 -13.29
CA TRP A 372 -2.53 5.39 -14.61
C TRP A 372 -3.63 6.43 -14.85
N SER A 373 -4.03 6.60 -16.13
CA SER A 373 -5.19 7.39 -16.50
C SER A 373 -6.46 6.54 -16.50
N HIS A 374 -7.59 7.10 -16.07
CA HIS A 374 -8.88 6.42 -16.20
C HIS A 374 -9.35 6.34 -17.66
N ALA A 375 -8.86 7.22 -18.54
CA ALA A 375 -9.19 7.21 -19.95
C ALA A 375 -8.70 5.94 -20.66
N ASN A 376 -7.49 5.50 -20.34
CA ASN A 376 -6.87 4.29 -20.90
C ASN A 376 -7.05 3.07 -19.99
N GLY A 377 -7.52 3.29 -18.75
CA GLY A 377 -7.64 2.27 -17.72
C GLY A 377 -6.28 1.68 -17.37
N MET A 378 -6.24 0.42 -16.98
CA MET A 378 -4.98 -0.23 -16.58
C MET A 378 -4.02 -0.56 -17.76
N LYS A 379 -4.34 -0.17 -19.00
CA LYS A 379 -3.46 -0.40 -20.15
C LYS A 379 -2.22 0.48 -20.11
N ASP A 380 -2.31 1.66 -19.48
CA ASP A 380 -1.21 2.62 -19.34
C ASP A 380 -0.62 2.66 -17.93
N ILE A 381 -0.88 1.62 -17.10
CA ILE A 381 -0.35 1.56 -15.74
C ILE A 381 1.17 1.50 -15.72
N VAL A 382 1.79 2.41 -14.97
CA VAL A 382 3.22 2.41 -14.70
C VAL A 382 3.45 2.22 -13.20
N TRP A 383 4.32 1.27 -12.83
CA TRP A 383 4.69 0.99 -11.45
C TRP A 383 5.97 1.73 -11.07
N TYR A 384 5.83 2.76 -10.28
CA TYR A 384 6.95 3.59 -9.84
C TYR A 384 7.54 3.10 -8.52
N SER A 385 8.87 3.27 -8.38
CA SER A 385 9.62 3.10 -7.13
C SER A 385 9.97 4.48 -6.60
N PRO A 386 9.22 5.04 -5.65
CA PRO A 386 9.48 6.38 -5.14
C PRO A 386 10.76 6.43 -4.31
N SER A 387 11.44 7.57 -4.32
CA SER A 387 12.63 7.84 -3.52
C SER A 387 12.25 8.36 -2.14
N ARG A 388 12.91 7.83 -1.08
CA ARG A 388 12.76 8.33 0.28
C ARG A 388 13.47 9.67 0.43
N GLN A 389 12.78 10.65 0.97
CA GLN A 389 13.28 12.00 1.24
C GLN A 389 13.85 12.11 2.66
N ALA A 390 14.57 13.21 2.93
CA ALA A 390 15.16 13.47 4.25
C ALA A 390 14.10 13.63 5.37
N ASP A 391 12.89 14.09 5.03
CA ASP A 391 11.75 14.22 5.96
C ASP A 391 11.01 12.89 6.19
N GLY A 392 11.49 11.80 5.60
CA GLY A 392 10.88 10.47 5.70
C GLY A 392 9.72 10.23 4.72
N SER A 393 9.32 11.22 3.92
CA SER A 393 8.33 11.03 2.85
C SER A 393 8.94 10.26 1.67
N TYR A 394 8.08 9.77 0.80
CA TYR A 394 8.44 9.12 -0.45
C TYR A 394 7.86 9.88 -1.62
N THR A 395 8.69 10.25 -2.61
CA THR A 395 8.27 11.00 -3.78
C THR A 395 8.68 10.34 -5.07
N VAL A 396 7.85 10.50 -6.10
CA VAL A 396 8.15 10.11 -7.48
C VAL A 396 7.50 11.07 -8.46
N THR A 397 8.14 11.25 -9.60
CA THR A 397 7.62 12.03 -10.73
C THR A 397 7.09 11.07 -11.79
N ALA A 398 5.85 11.28 -12.23
CA ALA A 398 5.22 10.61 -13.35
C ALA A 398 4.91 11.63 -14.44
N ASN A 399 5.01 11.28 -15.72
CA ASN A 399 4.78 12.22 -16.82
C ASN A 399 3.54 11.83 -17.63
N VAL A 400 2.76 12.82 -18.08
CA VAL A 400 1.57 12.61 -18.91
C VAL A 400 1.86 11.84 -20.21
N SER A 401 3.08 11.96 -20.76
CA SER A 401 3.49 11.25 -21.97
C SER A 401 3.60 9.74 -21.80
N ASP A 402 3.81 9.28 -20.56
CA ASP A 402 3.83 7.83 -20.23
C ASP A 402 2.42 7.24 -20.24
N HIS A 403 1.41 8.11 -20.24
CA HIS A 403 -0.02 7.80 -20.24
C HIS A 403 -0.72 8.35 -21.50
N GLU A 404 -0.02 8.38 -22.64
CA GLU A 404 -0.54 8.81 -23.95
C GLU A 404 -1.16 10.21 -23.95
N ASN A 405 -0.67 11.11 -23.11
CA ASN A 405 -1.22 12.45 -22.92
C ASN A 405 -2.73 12.47 -22.57
N ALA A 406 -3.24 11.42 -21.96
CA ALA A 406 -4.64 11.29 -21.59
C ALA A 406 -5.12 12.48 -20.76
N SER A 407 -6.36 12.88 -20.95
CA SER A 407 -7.03 13.90 -20.14
C SER A 407 -8.06 13.26 -19.20
N GLY A 408 -8.50 14.01 -18.19
CA GLY A 408 -9.44 13.55 -17.19
C GLY A 408 -8.75 12.98 -15.95
N LYS A 409 -9.38 12.03 -15.31
CA LYS A 409 -8.98 11.50 -14.02
C LYS A 409 -7.80 10.55 -14.11
N TYR A 410 -6.83 10.76 -13.23
CA TYR A 410 -5.70 9.86 -12.97
C TYR A 410 -5.81 9.31 -11.56
N GLU A 411 -5.31 8.09 -11.36
CA GLU A 411 -5.29 7.42 -10.06
C GLU A 411 -3.88 6.93 -9.72
N ALA A 412 -3.45 7.21 -8.48
CA ALA A 412 -2.30 6.59 -7.87
C ALA A 412 -2.75 5.70 -6.71
N GLN A 413 -2.11 4.55 -6.57
CA GLN A 413 -2.25 3.70 -5.40
C GLN A 413 -0.90 3.55 -4.69
N LEU A 414 -0.93 3.40 -3.38
CA LEU A 414 0.25 3.17 -2.55
C LEU A 414 0.23 1.74 -2.03
N PHE A 415 1.33 1.04 -2.23
CA PHE A 415 1.54 -0.30 -1.70
C PHE A 415 2.82 -0.35 -0.86
N TYR A 416 2.77 -1.07 0.25
CA TYR A 416 3.94 -1.55 0.96
C TYR A 416 4.26 -2.95 0.45
N VAL A 417 5.54 -3.22 0.17
CA VAL A 417 6.01 -4.49 -0.37
C VAL A 417 6.86 -5.20 0.69
N ASP A 418 6.51 -6.42 1.06
CA ASP A 418 7.23 -7.20 2.06
C ASP A 418 8.49 -7.89 1.49
N GLN A 419 9.21 -8.61 2.34
CA GLN A 419 10.44 -9.32 1.97
C GLN A 419 10.20 -10.42 0.93
N GLN A 420 8.99 -10.96 0.85
CA GLN A 420 8.56 -11.97 -0.13
C GLN A 420 8.03 -11.36 -1.42
N GLY A 421 8.00 -10.01 -1.55
CA GLY A 421 7.48 -9.31 -2.72
C GLY A 421 5.95 -9.21 -2.76
N ARG A 422 5.26 -9.51 -1.67
CA ARG A 422 3.79 -9.38 -1.58
C ARG A 422 3.41 -7.93 -1.36
N ASN A 423 2.38 -7.48 -2.07
CA ASN A 423 1.88 -6.11 -2.01
C ASN A 423 0.75 -5.97 -0.99
N THR A 424 0.91 -5.04 -0.06
CA THR A 424 -0.16 -4.61 0.86
C THR A 424 -0.67 -3.25 0.42
N PHE A 425 -1.94 -3.16 0.00
CA PHE A 425 -2.59 -1.90 -0.34
C PHE A 425 -2.72 -1.00 0.89
N VAL A 426 -2.37 0.29 0.72
CA VAL A 426 -2.37 1.29 1.82
C VAL A 426 -3.35 2.42 1.55
N LYS A 427 -3.25 3.06 0.39
CA LYS A 427 -4.02 4.28 0.07
C LYS A 427 -4.15 4.46 -1.43
N LYS A 428 -5.17 5.22 -1.85
CA LYS A 428 -5.29 5.73 -3.22
C LYS A 428 -5.57 7.23 -3.22
N ALA A 429 -5.16 7.90 -4.29
CA ALA A 429 -5.39 9.32 -4.53
C ALA A 429 -5.71 9.56 -6.00
N PHE A 430 -6.29 10.72 -6.29
CA PHE A 430 -6.73 11.10 -7.62
C PHE A 430 -6.31 12.52 -7.93
N VAL A 431 -6.13 12.79 -9.23
CA VAL A 431 -5.95 14.13 -9.78
C VAL A 431 -6.64 14.19 -11.13
N ASP A 432 -7.17 15.36 -11.48
CA ASP A 432 -7.80 15.57 -12.78
C ASP A 432 -6.92 16.46 -13.65
N ARG A 433 -6.64 16.01 -14.89
CA ARG A 433 -5.97 16.81 -15.93
C ARG A 433 -7.02 17.35 -16.89
N ALA A 434 -6.96 18.67 -17.13
CA ALA A 434 -7.89 19.32 -18.05
C ALA A 434 -7.82 18.72 -19.46
N LYS A 435 -8.96 18.63 -20.13
CA LYS A 435 -9.00 18.26 -21.55
C LYS A 435 -8.40 19.39 -22.38
N PRO A 436 -7.58 19.10 -23.41
CA PRO A 436 -7.09 20.10 -24.35
C PRO A 436 -8.23 20.97 -24.90
N SER A 437 -8.13 22.27 -24.66
CA SER A 437 -9.08 23.25 -25.14
C SER A 437 -8.43 24.64 -25.24
N ALA A 438 -8.92 25.48 -26.15
CA ALA A 438 -8.49 26.86 -26.30
C ALA A 438 -9.55 27.66 -27.06
N ASP A 439 -9.42 28.98 -27.05
CA ASP A 439 -10.14 29.85 -27.97
C ASP A 439 -9.23 30.13 -29.16
N ILE A 440 -9.76 30.04 -30.38
CA ILE A 440 -9.09 30.38 -31.61
C ILE A 440 -9.92 31.41 -32.38
N THR A 441 -9.30 32.49 -32.83
CA THR A 441 -9.95 33.57 -33.59
C THR A 441 -9.10 33.93 -34.80
N ILE A 442 -9.73 34.39 -35.87
CA ILE A 442 -9.08 34.90 -37.05
C ILE A 442 -9.60 36.34 -37.27
N SER A 443 -8.69 37.30 -37.32
CA SER A 443 -8.96 38.64 -37.85
C SER A 443 -8.36 38.74 -39.23
N LYS A 444 -9.00 39.50 -40.15
CA LYS A 444 -8.54 39.70 -41.53
C LYS A 444 -8.25 41.15 -41.80
N ASN A 445 -7.24 41.43 -42.61
CA ASN A 445 -7.02 42.68 -43.26
C ASN A 445 -7.21 42.46 -44.78
N GLU A 446 -8.36 42.88 -45.30
CA GLU A 446 -8.72 42.68 -46.71
C GLU A 446 -7.86 43.49 -47.66
N VAL A 447 -7.31 44.64 -47.17
CA VAL A 447 -6.48 45.52 -47.99
C VAL A 447 -5.11 44.86 -48.25
N GLU A 448 -4.53 44.32 -47.20
CA GLU A 448 -3.22 43.65 -47.24
C GLU A 448 -3.30 42.17 -47.59
N GLY A 449 -4.49 41.60 -47.63
CA GLY A 449 -4.66 40.17 -47.83
C GLY A 449 -4.04 39.31 -46.72
N THR A 450 -4.10 39.78 -45.48
CA THR A 450 -3.48 39.11 -44.32
C THR A 450 -4.52 38.63 -43.32
N PHE A 451 -4.20 37.51 -42.65
CA PHE A 451 -5.00 36.93 -41.56
C PHE A 451 -4.15 36.87 -40.31
N THR A 452 -4.60 37.45 -39.21
CA THR A 452 -4.00 37.24 -37.90
C THR A 452 -4.78 36.19 -37.13
N ILE A 453 -4.18 35.03 -36.90
CA ILE A 453 -4.79 33.91 -36.19
C ILE A 453 -4.24 33.90 -34.77
N THR A 454 -5.13 33.96 -33.77
CA THR A 454 -4.80 34.01 -32.34
C THR A 454 -5.45 32.87 -31.59
N ALA A 455 -4.62 32.10 -30.88
CA ALA A 455 -5.08 31.08 -29.92
C ALA A 455 -4.79 31.56 -28.49
N LYS A 456 -5.78 31.54 -27.61
CA LYS A 456 -5.68 31.97 -26.21
C LYS A 456 -6.49 31.08 -25.26
N ASN A 457 -6.34 31.28 -23.95
CA ASN A 457 -7.02 30.50 -22.92
C ASN A 457 -6.74 28.99 -23.04
N LEU A 458 -5.47 28.63 -23.32
CA LEU A 458 -5.06 27.23 -23.49
C LEU A 458 -5.22 26.48 -22.17
N LYS A 459 -5.92 25.33 -22.21
CA LYS A 459 -6.07 24.38 -21.10
C LYS A 459 -5.59 23.00 -21.53
N GLY A 460 -5.10 22.21 -20.58
CA GLY A 460 -4.59 20.88 -20.86
C GLY A 460 -3.38 20.89 -21.78
N PHE A 461 -2.61 22.00 -21.79
CA PHE A 461 -1.40 22.17 -22.60
C PHE A 461 -0.14 21.62 -21.91
N GLU A 462 -0.23 21.31 -20.61
CA GLU A 462 0.85 20.73 -19.83
C GLU A 462 1.36 19.44 -20.49
N GLY A 463 2.68 19.34 -20.72
CA GLY A 463 3.32 18.19 -21.37
C GLY A 463 3.31 18.21 -22.89
N TYR A 464 2.71 19.23 -23.51
CA TYR A 464 2.87 19.49 -24.94
C TYR A 464 4.05 20.44 -25.20
N LYS A 465 4.72 20.24 -26.32
CA LYS A 465 5.92 20.97 -26.72
C LYS A 465 5.59 22.29 -27.39
N GLU A 466 4.63 22.29 -28.29
CA GLU A 466 4.33 23.45 -29.15
C GLU A 466 2.87 23.45 -29.63
N VAL A 467 2.47 24.59 -30.17
CA VAL A 467 1.20 24.81 -30.86
C VAL A 467 1.46 24.85 -32.36
N LYS A 468 0.61 24.19 -33.14
CA LYS A 468 0.60 24.30 -34.61
C LYS A 468 -0.79 24.72 -35.09
N ILE A 469 -0.81 25.56 -36.13
CA ILE A 469 -2.03 26.04 -36.76
C ILE A 469 -1.97 25.79 -38.27
N PRO A 470 -2.54 24.67 -38.78
CA PRO A 470 -2.79 24.53 -40.20
C PRO A 470 -3.93 25.49 -40.62
N PHE A 471 -3.72 26.15 -41.75
CA PHE A 471 -4.64 27.13 -42.34
C PHE A 471 -4.73 26.90 -43.83
N TRP A 472 -5.90 26.96 -44.43
CA TRP A 472 -6.13 26.75 -45.85
C TRP A 472 -7.42 27.41 -46.32
N SER A 473 -7.58 27.59 -47.66
CA SER A 473 -8.81 28.02 -48.25
C SER A 473 -9.74 26.81 -48.50
N GLN A 474 -11.03 26.97 -48.25
CA GLN A 474 -12.03 25.93 -48.60
C GLN A 474 -12.15 25.75 -50.12
N ALA A 475 -11.87 26.79 -50.90
CA ALA A 475 -11.93 26.75 -52.37
C ALA A 475 -10.89 25.77 -52.95
N ASN A 476 -9.67 25.75 -52.41
CA ASN A 476 -8.59 24.85 -52.84
C ASN A 476 -8.53 23.59 -52.01
N GLY A 477 -9.26 23.55 -50.86
CA GLY A 477 -9.23 22.49 -49.91
C GLY A 477 -7.84 22.29 -49.31
N MET A 478 -7.50 21.09 -48.93
CA MET A 478 -6.21 20.80 -48.29
C MET A 478 -4.99 20.88 -49.26
N LYS A 479 -5.19 21.25 -50.51
CA LYS A 479 -4.07 21.39 -51.48
C LYS A 479 -3.19 22.57 -51.18
N ASP A 480 -3.74 23.63 -50.58
CA ASP A 480 -3.03 24.86 -50.20
C ASP A 480 -2.78 24.95 -48.68
N ILE A 481 -2.88 23.83 -47.94
CA ILE A 481 -2.67 23.85 -46.51
C ILE A 481 -1.24 24.28 -46.14
N VAL A 482 -1.13 25.26 -45.26
CA VAL A 482 0.12 25.70 -44.66
C VAL A 482 0.08 25.48 -43.15
N TRP A 483 1.09 24.80 -42.61
CA TRP A 483 1.22 24.56 -41.19
C TRP A 483 2.07 25.67 -40.53
N TYR A 484 1.41 26.56 -39.83
CA TYR A 484 2.08 27.67 -39.15
C TYR A 484 2.52 27.28 -37.73
N SER A 485 3.67 27.84 -37.31
CA SER A 485 4.18 27.80 -35.94
C SER A 485 3.95 29.19 -35.30
N PRO A 486 2.87 29.37 -34.52
CA PRO A 486 2.56 30.65 -33.94
C PRO A 486 3.57 31.03 -32.84
N SER A 487 3.85 32.33 -32.68
CA SER A 487 4.71 32.86 -31.62
C SER A 487 3.91 33.07 -30.34
N ARG A 488 4.48 32.66 -29.19
CA ARG A 488 3.89 32.93 -27.87
C ARG A 488 4.07 34.41 -27.51
N GLN A 489 3.00 35.05 -27.11
CA GLN A 489 2.94 36.43 -26.67
C GLN A 489 3.15 36.56 -25.15
N SER A 490 3.40 37.78 -24.68
CA SER A 490 3.58 38.07 -23.25
C SER A 490 2.36 37.80 -22.38
N ASP A 491 1.15 37.85 -22.97
CA ASP A 491 -0.13 37.50 -22.31
C ASP A 491 -0.43 35.99 -22.31
N GLY A 492 0.50 35.18 -22.85
CA GLY A 492 0.36 33.75 -22.95
C GLY A 492 -0.42 33.25 -24.16
N SER A 493 -0.98 34.14 -25.00
CA SER A 493 -1.59 33.77 -26.28
C SER A 493 -0.54 33.35 -27.31
N TYR A 494 -0.99 32.72 -28.38
CA TYR A 494 -0.18 32.34 -29.53
C TYR A 494 -0.74 32.97 -30.78
N THR A 495 0.10 33.70 -31.51
CA THR A 495 -0.33 34.50 -32.69
C THR A 495 0.55 34.18 -33.88
N VAL A 496 -0.07 34.10 -35.07
CA VAL A 496 0.60 34.00 -36.35
C VAL A 496 -0.16 34.81 -37.41
N THR A 497 0.62 35.38 -38.37
CA THR A 497 0.06 36.04 -39.54
C THR A 497 0.24 35.16 -40.78
N ALA A 498 -0.87 34.81 -41.42
CA ALA A 498 -0.95 34.10 -42.70
C ALA A 498 -1.32 35.12 -43.82
N LYS A 499 -0.94 34.83 -45.05
CA LYS A 499 -1.24 35.65 -46.21
C LYS A 499 -2.17 34.93 -47.18
N ALA A 500 -3.12 35.65 -47.78
CA ALA A 500 -3.98 35.10 -48.82
C ALA A 500 -3.17 34.63 -50.04
N SER A 501 -2.02 35.27 -50.32
CA SER A 501 -1.12 34.86 -51.39
C SER A 501 -0.54 33.45 -51.22
N ASP A 502 -0.38 32.99 -49.99
CA ASP A 502 0.10 31.62 -49.69
C ASP A 502 -0.95 30.56 -50.02
N HIS A 503 -2.19 31.01 -50.29
CA HIS A 503 -3.38 30.22 -50.61
C HIS A 503 -3.98 30.67 -51.96
N GLU A 504 -3.13 31.05 -52.92
CA GLU A 504 -3.51 31.44 -54.28
C GLU A 504 -4.49 32.62 -54.33
N ASN A 505 -4.56 33.43 -53.28
CA ASN A 505 -5.55 34.52 -53.12
C ASN A 505 -7.01 34.08 -53.33
N ALA A 506 -7.31 32.85 -52.93
CA ALA A 506 -8.63 32.28 -53.10
C ALA A 506 -9.68 33.08 -52.34
N ASN A 507 -10.79 33.37 -52.99
CA ASN A 507 -11.96 33.97 -52.34
C ASN A 507 -12.80 32.86 -51.67
N GLY A 508 -13.51 33.24 -50.62
CA GLY A 508 -14.37 32.30 -49.89
C GLY A 508 -13.99 32.08 -48.46
N GLN A 509 -14.41 30.95 -47.94
CA GLN A 509 -14.17 30.58 -46.56
C GLN A 509 -12.76 29.99 -46.39
N TYR A 510 -12.05 30.44 -45.33
CA TYR A 510 -10.78 29.87 -44.87
C TYR A 510 -11.01 29.17 -43.52
N GLU A 511 -10.32 28.04 -43.30
CA GLU A 511 -10.35 27.30 -42.06
C GLU A 511 -8.98 27.32 -41.38
N ALA A 512 -8.99 27.61 -40.07
CA ALA A 512 -7.85 27.40 -39.19
C ALA A 512 -8.17 26.31 -38.17
N GLN A 513 -7.25 25.39 -37.98
CA GLN A 513 -7.33 24.40 -36.91
C GLN A 513 -6.18 24.64 -35.91
N LEU A 514 -6.43 24.32 -34.64
CA LEU A 514 -5.44 24.40 -33.57
C LEU A 514 -5.07 22.99 -33.12
N PHE A 515 -3.77 22.73 -33.09
CA PHE A 515 -3.24 21.48 -32.57
C PHE A 515 -2.22 21.76 -31.47
N TYR A 516 -2.22 20.93 -30.43
CA TYR A 516 -1.12 20.77 -29.50
C TYR A 516 -0.23 19.64 -30.00
N VAL A 517 1.08 19.83 -30.00
CA VAL A 517 2.07 18.86 -30.47
C VAL A 517 2.90 18.41 -29.28
N ASP A 518 2.96 17.11 -29.04
CA ASP A 518 3.74 16.55 -27.96
C ASP A 518 5.25 16.41 -28.31
N HIS A 519 6.04 15.94 -27.34
CA HIS A 519 7.48 15.73 -27.53
C HIS A 519 7.83 14.59 -28.51
N LYS A 520 6.86 13.73 -28.84
CA LYS A 520 6.99 12.68 -29.87
C LYS A 520 6.57 13.18 -31.27
N GLY A 521 6.11 14.45 -31.36
CA GLY A 521 5.62 15.04 -32.61
C GLY A 521 4.18 14.61 -32.97
N GLN A 522 3.43 14.04 -32.03
CA GLN A 522 2.04 13.67 -32.25
C GLN A 522 1.12 14.88 -32.08
N ASN A 523 0.16 15.02 -32.99
CA ASN A 523 -0.77 16.14 -33.02
C ASN A 523 -2.06 15.80 -32.30
N THR A 524 -2.45 16.61 -31.32
CA THR A 524 -3.77 16.54 -30.67
C THR A 524 -4.62 17.69 -31.17
N PHE A 525 -5.72 17.40 -31.86
CA PHE A 525 -6.69 18.40 -32.30
C PHE A 525 -7.38 19.06 -31.09
N VAL A 526 -7.47 20.40 -31.12
CA VAL A 526 -8.06 21.19 -30.02
C VAL A 526 -9.36 21.88 -30.46
N LYS A 527 -9.27 22.67 -31.52
CA LYS A 527 -10.42 23.49 -32.00
C LYS A 527 -10.19 23.95 -33.43
N LYS A 528 -11.27 24.32 -34.13
CA LYS A 528 -11.24 24.95 -35.43
C LYS A 528 -12.08 26.21 -35.46
N THR A 529 -11.78 27.09 -36.40
CA THR A 529 -12.53 28.34 -36.68
C THR A 529 -12.45 28.70 -38.15
N PHE A 530 -13.32 29.59 -38.59
CA PHE A 530 -13.45 29.98 -39.97
C PHE A 530 -13.45 31.49 -40.09
N VAL A 531 -13.06 31.98 -41.28
CA VAL A 531 -13.19 33.41 -41.67
C VAL A 531 -13.58 33.47 -43.13
N GLN A 532 -14.50 34.38 -43.49
CA GLN A 532 -14.85 34.67 -44.88
C GLN A 532 -13.88 35.75 -45.39
N TYR A 533 -13.30 35.52 -46.57
CA TYR A 533 -12.39 36.45 -47.24
C TYR A 533 -12.89 36.73 -48.64
N GLU A 534 -12.97 38.02 -48.95
CA GLU A 534 -13.33 38.52 -50.27
C GLU A 534 -12.17 39.47 -50.70
N GLY A 535 -11.16 38.88 -51.30
CA GLY A 535 -10.04 39.65 -51.83
C GLY A 535 -10.46 40.47 -53.03
N LYS A 536 -9.68 41.48 -53.33
CA LYS A 536 -9.89 42.25 -54.58
C LYS A 536 -9.75 41.29 -55.75
N THR A 537 -10.83 41.11 -56.49
CA THR A 537 -10.90 40.20 -57.64
C THR A 537 -10.36 40.82 -58.94
N SER A 538 -10.21 42.10 -58.95
CA SER A 538 -9.72 42.85 -60.10
C SER A 538 -8.49 43.67 -59.77
N PRO A 539 -7.58 43.87 -60.73
CA PRO A 539 -6.49 44.81 -60.57
C PRO A 539 -7.03 46.20 -60.30
N THR A 540 -6.37 46.91 -59.37
CA THR A 540 -6.71 48.31 -59.07
C THR A 540 -5.43 49.15 -59.03
N GLY A 541 -5.55 50.45 -59.26
CA GLY A 541 -4.52 51.45 -59.16
C GLY A 541 -5.08 52.85 -59.34
N THR A 542 -4.39 53.84 -58.85
CA THR A 542 -4.73 55.24 -59.02
C THR A 542 -3.74 55.85 -60.01
N ILE A 543 -4.29 56.50 -61.05
CA ILE A 543 -3.48 57.17 -62.03
C ILE A 543 -3.69 58.71 -61.92
N THR A 544 -2.63 59.46 -61.90
CA THR A 544 -2.68 60.90 -61.88
C THR A 544 -1.69 61.48 -62.91
N ILE A 545 -2.06 62.57 -63.57
CA ILE A 545 -1.17 63.32 -64.48
C ILE A 545 -0.75 64.57 -63.76
N GLN A 546 0.58 64.81 -63.71
CA GLN A 546 1.19 65.98 -63.05
C GLN A 546 2.23 66.60 -63.97
N ASN A 547 2.75 67.77 -63.54
CA ASN A 547 3.84 68.47 -64.20
C ASN A 547 3.63 68.67 -65.71
N ASN A 548 2.41 69.02 -66.12
CA ASN A 548 2.10 69.30 -67.53
C ASN A 548 2.80 70.58 -67.95
N ASN A 549 3.81 70.40 -68.78
CA ASN A 549 4.60 71.52 -69.35
C ASN A 549 4.24 71.72 -70.83
N LYS A 550 3.51 72.79 -71.10
CA LYS A 550 3.01 73.09 -72.44
C LYS A 550 4.14 73.52 -73.43
N ASP A 551 5.30 74.01 -72.88
CA ASP A 551 6.43 74.50 -73.72
C ASP A 551 7.23 73.30 -74.23
N THR A 552 7.37 72.21 -73.45
CA THR A 552 8.09 71.04 -73.82
C THR A 552 7.20 69.89 -74.33
N GLY A 553 5.86 70.02 -74.15
CA GLY A 553 4.90 68.95 -74.51
C GLY A 553 5.06 67.74 -73.65
N THR A 554 5.54 67.84 -72.38
CA THR A 554 5.78 66.69 -71.49
C THR A 554 4.87 66.79 -70.25
N PHE A 555 4.51 65.63 -69.72
CA PHE A 555 3.79 65.45 -68.47
C PHE A 555 4.22 64.14 -67.79
N ASP A 556 4.10 64.12 -66.49
CA ASP A 556 4.35 62.92 -65.70
C ASP A 556 3.03 62.15 -65.44
N VAL A 557 3.07 60.86 -65.66
CA VAL A 557 2.00 59.92 -65.25
C VAL A 557 2.46 59.23 -64.00
N ILE A 558 1.79 59.48 -62.90
CA ILE A 558 2.06 58.81 -61.61
C ILE A 558 0.99 57.75 -61.32
N ILE A 559 1.46 56.54 -61.09
CA ILE A 559 0.56 55.38 -60.75
C ILE A 559 0.87 54.97 -59.30
N LYS A 560 -0.15 54.95 -58.46
CA LYS A 560 -0.07 54.61 -57.05
C LYS A 560 -1.08 53.56 -56.71
N ASP A 561 -0.90 52.89 -55.52
CA ASP A 561 -1.83 51.92 -54.96
C ASP A 561 -2.18 50.78 -55.93
N VAL A 562 -1.15 50.32 -56.66
CA VAL A 562 -1.30 49.24 -57.66
C VAL A 562 -1.44 47.91 -56.97
N TYR A 563 -2.53 47.22 -57.27
CA TYR A 563 -2.82 45.89 -56.80
C TYR A 563 -3.23 44.98 -57.97
N SER A 564 -2.75 43.74 -57.93
CA SER A 564 -3.29 42.65 -58.78
C SER A 564 -3.37 41.36 -57.99
N PRO A 565 -4.47 40.58 -58.09
CA PRO A 565 -4.61 39.29 -57.39
C PRO A 565 -3.50 38.27 -57.70
N LYS A 566 -2.90 38.36 -58.87
CA LYS A 566 -1.83 37.47 -59.35
C LYS A 566 -0.42 38.08 -59.29
N GLY A 567 -0.27 39.21 -58.62
CA GLY A 567 0.93 40.05 -58.61
C GLY A 567 1.03 40.90 -59.89
N VAL A 568 1.93 41.91 -59.83
CA VAL A 568 2.18 42.81 -60.92
C VAL A 568 3.55 42.49 -61.50
N ARG A 569 3.60 42.10 -62.74
CA ARG A 569 4.86 41.90 -63.47
C ARG A 569 5.30 43.16 -64.18
N THR A 570 4.35 43.84 -64.85
CA THR A 570 4.61 45.03 -65.68
C THR A 570 3.38 45.90 -65.63
N ILE A 571 3.59 47.20 -65.63
CA ILE A 571 2.53 48.24 -65.78
C ILE A 571 2.75 48.91 -67.13
N GLN A 572 1.73 48.88 -67.98
CA GLN A 572 1.77 49.57 -69.27
C GLN A 572 0.76 50.71 -69.27
N VAL A 573 1.22 51.84 -69.75
CA VAL A 573 0.48 53.10 -69.74
C VAL A 573 0.29 53.53 -71.18
N PRO A 574 -0.88 53.29 -71.78
CA PRO A 574 -1.15 53.88 -73.08
C PRO A 574 -1.55 55.35 -72.92
N THR A 575 -0.98 56.16 -73.80
CA THR A 575 -1.32 57.58 -73.90
C THR A 575 -1.64 57.92 -75.34
N TRP A 576 -2.64 58.76 -75.55
CA TRP A 576 -3.05 59.19 -76.85
C TRP A 576 -3.67 60.59 -76.74
N SER A 577 -3.85 61.35 -77.86
CA SER A 577 -4.54 62.64 -77.88
C SER A 577 -6.04 62.44 -78.16
N ASP A 578 -6.89 63.25 -77.55
CA ASP A 578 -8.33 63.23 -77.83
C ASP A 578 -8.64 63.72 -79.26
N LYS A 579 -7.73 64.51 -79.84
CA LYS A 579 -7.89 65.04 -81.19
C LYS A 579 -7.78 63.96 -82.27
N ASP A 580 -6.78 63.04 -82.09
CA ASP A 580 -6.45 62.04 -83.09
C ASP A 580 -7.00 60.64 -82.68
N GLY A 581 -7.65 60.55 -81.47
CA GLY A 581 -8.16 59.31 -80.94
C GLY A 581 -7.03 58.31 -80.64
N GLN A 582 -7.29 57.03 -80.75
CA GLN A 582 -6.26 55.99 -80.48
C GLN A 582 -5.32 55.76 -81.67
N ASP A 583 -5.41 56.51 -82.74
CA ASP A 583 -4.51 56.38 -83.88
C ASP A 583 -3.07 56.84 -83.57
N ASP A 584 -2.86 57.67 -82.49
CA ASP A 584 -1.56 58.16 -82.04
C ASP A 584 -1.14 57.46 -80.71
N ILE A 585 -1.73 56.38 -80.38
CA ILE A 585 -1.46 55.65 -79.10
C ILE A 585 0.02 55.24 -78.95
N ARG A 586 0.61 55.61 -77.81
CA ARG A 586 1.92 55.15 -77.41
C ARG A 586 1.85 54.49 -76.08
N TRP A 587 2.53 53.28 -76.00
CA TRP A 587 2.57 52.47 -74.79
C TRP A 587 3.92 52.75 -74.08
N TYR A 588 3.81 53.05 -72.84
CA TYR A 588 4.96 53.26 -71.95
C TYR A 588 4.93 52.13 -70.87
N GLU A 589 6.09 51.67 -70.45
CA GLU A 589 6.29 50.74 -69.35
C GLU A 589 6.76 51.54 -68.12
N ALA A 590 6.07 51.37 -67.00
CA ALA A 590 6.32 52.04 -65.75
C ALA A 590 6.90 51.11 -64.68
#